data_b2b152cfedfe20091475486d15f02e02
#
_entry.id   b2b152cfedfe20091475486d15f02e02
#
_cell.length_a   1.000
_cell.length_b   1.000
_cell.length_c   1.000
_cell.angle_alpha   90.00
_cell.angle_beta   90.00
_cell.angle_gamma   90.00
#
_symmetry.space_group_name_H-M   'P 1'
#
loop_
_entity.id
_entity.type
_entity.pdbx_description
1 polymer ?
#
loop_
_entity_poly.entity_id
_entity_poly.type
_entity_poly.pdbx_seq_one_letter_code
_entity_poly.pdbx_strand_id
1 'polypeptide(L)'
;MSGRAFLAAAVLALTACGYTGKTIDAHAHFESGSAPGRIQPKVSGRPEVLLQEMNRSGVDQAVLLVVPPGADLAAAREMHDQVAALLRAHPGRFIAIGAVQPSDGEAGLRELERIASMGYRGVKLSPSKLELQTPEVQAFVARATALKLVVYIEGWWPGAAHETGKLALAFPNGRFVLTHMGGIRFDDVLVFRLLELYPFYPRNVWFDLSAVAPLYVDSPYAAQLKFVCRSVGTDRVLFGSDFPLTGLEPALRAVQHLGFSRQEEQAILHDNAEALFR
;
A
#
# COMPACT_ATOMS: atom_id res chain seq x y z
N MET A 1 4.65 -62.81 -14.94
CA MET A 1 5.09 -62.08 -13.75
C MET A 1 5.41 -60.65 -14.20
N SER A 2 4.45 -59.78 -14.01
CA SER A 2 4.50 -58.38 -14.50
C SER A 2 4.93 -57.43 -13.37
N GLY A 3 6.13 -56.90 -13.48
CA GLY A 3 6.63 -55.87 -12.58
C GLY A 3 6.11 -54.49 -13.00
N ARG A 4 5.20 -53.90 -12.22
CA ARG A 4 4.79 -52.50 -12.33
C ARG A 4 5.85 -51.63 -11.64
N ALA A 5 6.63 -50.88 -12.43
CA ALA A 5 7.47 -49.83 -11.93
C ALA A 5 6.59 -48.62 -11.59
N PHE A 6 6.52 -48.26 -10.30
CA PHE A 6 5.98 -47.01 -9.83
C PHE A 6 7.01 -45.88 -10.12
N LEU A 7 6.73 -45.03 -11.07
CA LEU A 7 7.42 -43.74 -11.18
C LEU A 7 6.90 -42.82 -10.07
N ALA A 8 7.68 -42.66 -9.01
CA ALA A 8 7.50 -41.58 -8.06
C ALA A 8 7.92 -40.25 -8.74
N ALA A 9 6.94 -39.43 -9.08
CA ALA A 9 7.19 -38.06 -9.49
C ALA A 9 7.70 -37.29 -8.27
N ALA A 10 9.01 -37.06 -8.21
CA ALA A 10 9.60 -36.15 -7.27
C ALA A 10 9.14 -34.75 -7.63
N VAL A 11 8.19 -34.19 -6.88
CA VAL A 11 7.90 -32.77 -6.87
C VAL A 11 9.15 -32.11 -6.31
N LEU A 12 10.00 -31.60 -7.20
CA LEU A 12 11.05 -30.67 -6.82
C LEU A 12 10.35 -29.41 -6.31
N ALA A 13 10.19 -29.32 -4.99
CA ALA A 13 10.00 -28.07 -4.31
C ALA A 13 11.26 -27.24 -4.61
N LEU A 14 11.16 -26.31 -5.55
CA LEU A 14 12.10 -25.21 -5.71
C LEU A 14 12.03 -24.41 -4.40
N THR A 15 12.84 -24.82 -3.42
CA THR A 15 13.20 -23.94 -2.32
C THR A 15 14.08 -22.85 -2.91
N ALA A 16 13.44 -21.87 -3.56
CA ALA A 16 14.02 -20.55 -3.63
C ALA A 16 14.38 -20.22 -2.18
N CYS A 17 15.62 -19.80 -1.94
CA CYS A 17 16.11 -19.33 -0.64
C CYS A 17 15.35 -18.04 -0.31
N GLY A 18 14.05 -18.18 -0.02
CA GLY A 18 13.08 -17.12 0.12
C GLY A 18 13.01 -16.65 1.56
N TYR A 19 12.59 -15.43 1.72
CA TYR A 19 12.17 -14.85 2.99
C TYR A 19 11.13 -15.76 3.67
N THR A 20 11.38 -16.11 4.94
CA THR A 20 10.52 -17.02 5.74
C THR A 20 9.89 -16.32 6.94
N GLY A 21 10.04 -14.98 7.04
CA GLY A 21 9.43 -14.17 8.09
C GLY A 21 7.97 -13.84 7.77
N LYS A 22 7.34 -13.09 8.67
CA LYS A 22 6.00 -12.55 8.43
C LYS A 22 6.02 -11.53 7.28
N THR A 23 4.92 -11.46 6.54
CA THR A 23 4.77 -10.55 5.40
C THR A 23 3.50 -9.72 5.56
N ILE A 24 3.62 -8.40 5.36
CA ILE A 24 2.51 -7.45 5.34
C ILE A 24 2.43 -6.82 3.96
N ASP A 25 1.32 -7.06 3.26
CA ASP A 25 0.98 -6.35 2.03
C ASP A 25 0.41 -4.97 2.39
N ALA A 26 1.16 -3.91 2.15
CA ALA A 26 0.77 -2.54 2.50
C ALA A 26 -0.18 -1.89 1.49
N HIS A 27 -0.60 -2.59 0.43
CA HIS A 27 -1.47 -2.05 -0.60
C HIS A 27 -2.29 -3.12 -1.31
N ALA A 28 -3.48 -3.38 -0.81
CA ALA A 28 -4.49 -4.19 -1.49
C ALA A 28 -5.82 -3.43 -1.50
N HIS A 29 -6.62 -3.61 -2.55
CA HIS A 29 -7.92 -2.97 -2.65
C HIS A 29 -9.05 -3.87 -2.17
N PHE A 30 -10.02 -3.25 -1.50
CA PHE A 30 -11.32 -3.83 -1.24
C PHE A 30 -12.29 -3.40 -2.32
N GLU A 31 -12.86 -4.36 -3.03
CA GLU A 31 -13.91 -4.12 -4.00
C GLU A 31 -15.23 -4.69 -3.47
N SER A 32 -16.24 -3.86 -3.34
CA SER A 32 -17.61 -4.34 -3.18
C SER A 32 -18.09 -4.82 -4.56
N GLY A 33 -18.47 -6.08 -4.68
CA GLY A 33 -18.69 -6.87 -5.89
C GLY A 33 -19.58 -6.36 -7.01
N SER A 34 -19.66 -5.08 -7.28
CA SER A 34 -20.57 -4.50 -8.30
C SER A 34 -20.06 -3.24 -8.99
N ALA A 35 -18.85 -2.76 -8.75
CA ALA A 35 -18.35 -1.65 -9.54
C ALA A 35 -17.82 -2.18 -10.88
N PRO A 36 -18.31 -1.71 -12.04
CA PRO A 36 -17.59 -1.94 -13.30
C PRO A 36 -16.24 -1.28 -13.16
N GLY A 37 -15.20 -2.10 -12.95
CA GLY A 37 -13.86 -1.62 -12.69
C GLY A 37 -13.36 -0.73 -13.81
N ARG A 38 -12.80 0.41 -13.46
CA ARG A 38 -12.04 1.24 -14.41
C ARG A 38 -10.82 0.49 -14.97
N ILE A 39 -10.41 -0.56 -14.27
CA ILE A 39 -9.34 -1.48 -14.66
C ILE A 39 -9.94 -2.87 -14.47
N GLN A 40 -9.94 -3.69 -15.53
CA GLN A 40 -10.40 -5.08 -15.40
C GLN A 40 -9.34 -5.87 -14.64
N PRO A 41 -9.58 -6.25 -13.37
CA PRO A 41 -8.60 -7.03 -12.62
C PRO A 41 -8.48 -8.44 -13.19
N LYS A 42 -7.28 -8.99 -13.19
CA LYS A 42 -7.03 -10.40 -13.55
C LYS A 42 -7.65 -11.36 -12.52
N VAL A 43 -7.89 -10.86 -11.33
CA VAL A 43 -8.43 -11.60 -10.18
C VAL A 43 -9.57 -10.79 -9.57
N SER A 44 -10.56 -11.46 -8.97
CA SER A 44 -11.64 -10.78 -8.26
C SER A 44 -11.14 -10.13 -6.97
N GLY A 45 -11.48 -8.87 -6.72
CA GLY A 45 -11.15 -8.11 -5.50
C GLY A 45 -11.97 -8.48 -4.27
N ARG A 46 -12.72 -9.59 -4.29
CA ARG A 46 -13.51 -10.02 -3.14
C ARG A 46 -12.61 -10.48 -1.98
N PRO A 47 -12.99 -10.19 -0.73
CA PRO A 47 -12.19 -10.52 0.45
C PRO A 47 -11.83 -12.00 0.58
N GLU A 48 -12.72 -12.90 0.18
CA GLU A 48 -12.49 -14.35 0.25
C GLU A 48 -11.37 -14.76 -0.71
N VAL A 49 -11.33 -14.14 -1.90
CA VAL A 49 -10.28 -14.38 -2.89
C VAL A 49 -8.95 -13.84 -2.39
N LEU A 50 -8.95 -12.63 -1.80
CA LEU A 50 -7.74 -12.07 -1.19
C LEU A 50 -7.21 -12.97 -0.07
N LEU A 51 -8.07 -13.45 0.83
CA LEU A 51 -7.66 -14.37 1.89
C LEU A 51 -7.05 -15.68 1.36
N GLN A 52 -7.62 -16.23 0.28
CA GLN A 52 -7.05 -17.41 -0.39
C GLN A 52 -5.67 -17.11 -0.97
N GLU A 53 -5.53 -15.96 -1.65
CA GLU A 53 -4.23 -15.51 -2.20
C GLU A 53 -3.20 -15.28 -1.09
N MET A 54 -3.57 -14.63 0.01
CA MET A 54 -2.72 -14.44 1.18
C MET A 54 -2.22 -15.77 1.74
N ASN A 55 -3.13 -16.73 1.94
CA ASN A 55 -2.78 -18.06 2.47
C ASN A 55 -1.83 -18.81 1.51
N ARG A 56 -2.07 -18.71 0.19
CA ARG A 56 -1.24 -19.37 -0.82
C ARG A 56 0.15 -18.75 -0.93
N SER A 57 0.25 -17.43 -0.82
CA SER A 57 1.48 -16.67 -1.01
C SER A 57 2.28 -16.45 0.28
N GLY A 58 1.75 -16.88 1.44
CA GLY A 58 2.41 -16.67 2.73
C GLY A 58 2.36 -15.22 3.21
N VAL A 59 1.32 -14.45 2.82
CA VAL A 59 1.09 -13.10 3.30
C VAL A 59 0.23 -13.17 4.57
N ASP A 60 0.76 -12.68 5.68
CA ASP A 60 0.11 -12.77 6.99
C ASP A 60 -0.97 -11.72 7.16
N GLN A 61 -0.72 -10.49 6.71
CA GLN A 61 -1.61 -9.36 6.86
C GLN A 61 -1.66 -8.52 5.58
N ALA A 62 -2.81 -7.94 5.26
CA ALA A 62 -2.99 -7.00 4.15
C ALA A 62 -3.64 -5.69 4.62
N VAL A 63 -3.15 -4.58 4.08
CA VAL A 63 -3.73 -3.26 4.21
C VAL A 63 -4.78 -3.09 3.13
N LEU A 64 -6.06 -2.99 3.54
CA LEU A 64 -7.20 -2.83 2.65
C LEU A 64 -7.51 -1.35 2.41
N LEU A 65 -7.27 -0.89 1.21
CA LEU A 65 -7.64 0.44 0.75
C LEU A 65 -9.06 0.39 0.18
N VAL A 66 -9.97 1.13 0.79
CA VAL A 66 -11.35 1.30 0.29
C VAL A 66 -11.34 2.19 -0.94
N VAL A 67 -12.01 1.75 -2.01
CA VAL A 67 -12.17 2.54 -3.25
C VAL A 67 -13.64 2.57 -3.63
N PRO A 68 -14.38 3.59 -3.19
CA PRO A 68 -15.81 3.71 -3.51
C PRO A 68 -16.03 4.08 -4.97
N PRO A 69 -17.14 3.63 -5.58
CA PRO A 69 -17.55 4.09 -6.89
C PRO A 69 -17.73 5.61 -6.91
N GLY A 70 -17.12 6.28 -7.90
CA GLY A 70 -17.37 7.71 -8.15
C GLY A 70 -16.89 8.68 -7.07
N ALA A 71 -16.11 8.26 -6.07
CA ALA A 71 -15.68 9.05 -4.91
C ALA A 71 -16.90 9.57 -4.07
N ASP A 72 -18.00 8.85 -4.07
CA ASP A 72 -19.19 9.18 -3.28
C ASP A 72 -19.01 8.80 -1.81
N LEU A 73 -19.24 9.77 -0.91
CA LEU A 73 -19.12 9.58 0.53
C LEU A 73 -20.16 8.58 1.10
N ALA A 74 -21.36 8.50 0.52
CA ALA A 74 -22.36 7.54 0.98
C ALA A 74 -21.94 6.12 0.66
N ALA A 75 -21.48 5.87 -0.58
CA ALA A 75 -20.91 4.59 -0.97
C ALA A 75 -19.65 4.23 -0.14
N ALA A 76 -18.81 5.22 0.14
CA ALA A 76 -17.64 5.02 1.01
C ALA A 76 -18.05 4.53 2.41
N ARG A 77 -19.08 5.13 3.01
CA ARG A 77 -19.61 4.73 4.32
C ARG A 77 -20.10 3.29 4.37
N GLU A 78 -20.85 2.86 3.36
CA GLU A 78 -21.29 1.46 3.24
C GLU A 78 -20.09 0.51 3.16
N MET A 79 -19.08 0.85 2.37
CA MET A 79 -17.86 0.05 2.27
C MET A 79 -17.05 0.06 3.57
N HIS A 80 -16.99 1.20 4.28
CA HIS A 80 -16.36 1.26 5.60
C HIS A 80 -17.02 0.30 6.59
N ASP A 81 -18.36 0.21 6.62
CA ASP A 81 -19.07 -0.73 7.48
C ASP A 81 -18.77 -2.19 7.12
N GLN A 82 -18.70 -2.51 5.82
CA GLN A 82 -18.34 -3.84 5.34
C GLN A 82 -16.90 -4.22 5.74
N VAL A 83 -15.94 -3.32 5.54
CA VAL A 83 -14.54 -3.57 5.94
C VAL A 83 -14.41 -3.68 7.45
N ALA A 84 -15.12 -2.88 8.24
CA ALA A 84 -15.14 -3.04 9.69
C ALA A 84 -15.70 -4.40 10.14
N ALA A 85 -16.67 -4.96 9.40
CA ALA A 85 -17.14 -6.32 9.63
C ALA A 85 -16.04 -7.36 9.31
N LEU A 86 -15.27 -7.16 8.23
CA LEU A 86 -14.14 -8.03 7.90
C LEU A 86 -13.04 -8.01 8.96
N LEU A 87 -12.71 -6.82 9.51
CA LEU A 87 -11.73 -6.71 10.60
C LEU A 87 -12.14 -7.55 11.81
N ARG A 88 -13.44 -7.56 12.15
CA ARG A 88 -13.97 -8.38 13.26
C ARG A 88 -13.99 -9.88 12.95
N ALA A 89 -14.32 -10.23 11.71
CA ALA A 89 -14.39 -11.62 11.26
C ALA A 89 -13.01 -12.28 11.12
N HIS A 90 -11.99 -11.48 10.81
CA HIS A 90 -10.63 -11.97 10.54
C HIS A 90 -9.59 -11.17 11.35
N PRO A 91 -9.59 -11.30 12.68
CA PRO A 91 -8.69 -10.52 13.53
C PRO A 91 -7.23 -10.78 13.17
N GLY A 92 -6.46 -9.69 13.02
CA GLY A 92 -5.05 -9.75 12.68
C GLY A 92 -4.72 -10.01 11.20
N ARG A 93 -5.73 -10.23 10.33
CA ARG A 93 -5.48 -10.45 8.90
C ARG A 93 -5.52 -9.15 8.08
N PHE A 94 -6.21 -8.13 8.56
CA PHE A 94 -6.41 -6.89 7.81
C PHE A 94 -6.12 -5.65 8.65
N ILE A 95 -5.61 -4.63 7.98
CA ILE A 95 -5.55 -3.24 8.43
C ILE A 95 -6.41 -2.44 7.46
N ALA A 96 -7.28 -1.55 7.93
CA ALA A 96 -8.18 -0.80 7.06
C ALA A 96 -7.72 0.64 6.85
N ILE A 97 -7.79 1.09 5.59
CA ILE A 97 -7.57 2.46 5.13
C ILE A 97 -8.87 2.93 4.48
N GLY A 98 -9.50 3.93 5.06
CA GLY A 98 -10.76 4.47 4.58
C GLY A 98 -10.60 5.34 3.32
N ALA A 99 -11.74 5.66 2.71
CA ALA A 99 -11.82 6.58 1.58
C ALA A 99 -12.70 7.78 1.98
N VAL A 100 -12.08 8.92 2.16
CA VAL A 100 -12.76 10.20 2.44
C VAL A 100 -12.01 11.27 1.65
N GLN A 101 -12.75 12.19 1.04
CA GLN A 101 -12.12 13.23 0.24
C GLN A 101 -12.19 14.59 0.95
N PRO A 102 -11.20 15.45 0.76
CA PRO A 102 -11.26 16.83 1.26
C PRO A 102 -12.50 17.59 0.78
N SER A 103 -12.97 17.32 -0.44
CA SER A 103 -14.20 17.90 -1.01
C SER A 103 -15.48 17.51 -0.26
N ASP A 104 -15.45 16.49 0.61
CA ASP A 104 -16.59 16.11 1.45
C ASP A 104 -16.80 17.10 2.62
N GLY A 105 -15.89 18.06 2.81
CA GLY A 105 -15.99 19.12 3.81
C GLY A 105 -16.20 18.58 5.23
N GLU A 106 -17.10 19.23 5.99
CA GLU A 106 -17.44 18.84 7.37
C GLU A 106 -17.99 17.40 7.49
N ALA A 107 -18.69 16.92 6.46
CA ALA A 107 -19.20 15.55 6.46
C ALA A 107 -18.06 14.53 6.35
N GLY A 108 -17.03 14.85 5.58
CA GLY A 108 -15.80 14.07 5.47
C GLY A 108 -14.99 14.09 6.78
N LEU A 109 -14.85 15.25 7.42
CA LEU A 109 -14.14 15.33 8.71
C LEU A 109 -14.80 14.47 9.80
N ARG A 110 -16.15 14.47 9.86
CA ARG A 110 -16.89 13.56 10.75
C ARG A 110 -16.71 12.09 10.38
N GLU A 111 -16.58 11.79 9.09
CA GLU A 111 -16.33 10.42 8.65
C GLU A 111 -14.92 9.94 9.03
N LEU A 112 -13.91 10.80 9.02
CA LEU A 112 -12.56 10.47 9.55
C LEU A 112 -12.65 10.03 11.03
N GLU A 113 -13.44 10.74 11.84
CA GLU A 113 -13.66 10.37 13.26
C GLU A 113 -14.36 9.00 13.36
N ARG A 114 -15.39 8.78 12.53
CA ARG A 114 -16.13 7.53 12.54
C ARG A 114 -15.24 6.35 12.20
N ILE A 115 -14.48 6.40 11.11
CA ILE A 115 -13.59 5.30 10.72
C ILE A 115 -12.47 5.07 11.75
N ALA A 116 -11.92 6.13 12.33
CA ALA A 116 -10.93 6.00 13.41
C ALA A 116 -11.53 5.23 14.61
N SER A 117 -12.79 5.54 15.01
CA SER A 117 -13.49 4.82 16.08
C SER A 117 -13.80 3.35 15.73
N MET A 118 -13.89 3.01 14.45
CA MET A 118 -14.10 1.64 13.96
C MET A 118 -12.81 0.82 13.84
N GLY A 119 -11.66 1.40 14.18
CA GLY A 119 -10.36 0.72 14.18
C GLY A 119 -9.56 0.85 12.87
N TYR A 120 -9.97 1.74 11.97
CA TYR A 120 -9.17 2.08 10.80
C TYR A 120 -7.84 2.72 11.21
N ARG A 121 -6.79 2.44 10.46
CA ARG A 121 -5.45 2.95 10.72
C ARG A 121 -5.00 4.05 9.77
N GLY A 122 -5.81 4.37 8.78
CA GLY A 122 -5.48 5.42 7.82
C GLY A 122 -6.64 5.77 6.90
N VAL A 123 -6.35 6.70 6.00
CA VAL A 123 -7.27 7.21 4.99
C VAL A 123 -6.52 7.44 3.68
N LYS A 124 -7.15 7.13 2.54
CA LYS A 124 -6.59 7.43 1.22
C LYS A 124 -7.09 8.78 0.73
N LEU A 125 -6.14 9.63 0.38
CA LEU A 125 -6.35 10.90 -0.28
C LEU A 125 -6.17 10.69 -1.79
N SER A 126 -7.26 10.78 -2.55
CA SER A 126 -7.27 10.61 -4.01
C SER A 126 -7.91 11.83 -4.66
N PRO A 127 -7.21 12.97 -4.68
CA PRO A 127 -7.77 14.19 -5.24
C PRO A 127 -7.99 14.03 -6.75
N SER A 128 -9.04 14.66 -7.27
CA SER A 128 -9.31 14.70 -8.72
C SER A 128 -8.25 15.46 -9.50
N LYS A 129 -7.55 16.36 -8.82
CA LYS A 129 -6.35 17.07 -9.26
C LYS A 129 -5.35 17.06 -8.12
N LEU A 130 -4.06 17.03 -8.45
CA LEU A 130 -3.01 17.07 -7.44
C LEU A 130 -2.81 18.49 -6.88
N GLU A 131 -3.76 18.97 -6.11
CA GLU A 131 -3.71 20.24 -5.40
C GLU A 131 -3.70 19.97 -3.89
N LEU A 132 -2.55 19.55 -3.36
CA LEU A 132 -2.42 19.14 -1.96
C LEU A 132 -2.22 20.32 -0.98
N GLN A 133 -2.19 21.55 -1.48
CA GLN A 133 -1.97 22.74 -0.65
C GLN A 133 -3.24 23.56 -0.41
N THR A 134 -4.41 23.08 -0.82
CA THR A 134 -5.67 23.80 -0.59
C THR A 134 -6.08 23.79 0.88
N PRO A 135 -6.86 24.80 1.36
CA PRO A 135 -7.34 24.83 2.74
C PRO A 135 -8.09 23.58 3.15
N GLU A 136 -8.86 22.96 2.24
CA GLU A 136 -9.64 21.75 2.48
C GLU A 136 -8.72 20.55 2.72
N VAL A 137 -7.66 20.41 1.92
CA VAL A 137 -6.64 19.36 2.11
C VAL A 137 -5.88 19.58 3.42
N GLN A 138 -5.51 20.84 3.73
CA GLN A 138 -4.84 21.16 4.99
C GLN A 138 -5.71 20.80 6.21
N ALA A 139 -6.98 21.15 6.20
CA ALA A 139 -7.93 20.79 7.27
C ALA A 139 -8.09 19.26 7.40
N PHE A 140 -8.22 18.58 6.26
CA PHE A 140 -8.31 17.11 6.19
C PHE A 140 -7.08 16.43 6.80
N VAL A 141 -5.87 16.83 6.37
CA VAL A 141 -4.61 16.25 6.85
C VAL A 141 -4.39 16.57 8.33
N ALA A 142 -4.72 17.80 8.76
CA ALA A 142 -4.68 18.16 10.17
C ALA A 142 -5.56 17.22 11.02
N ARG A 143 -6.80 16.97 10.56
CA ARG A 143 -7.73 16.07 11.28
C ARG A 143 -7.24 14.62 11.27
N ALA A 144 -6.80 14.10 10.12
CA ALA A 144 -6.23 12.76 10.02
C ALA A 144 -5.02 12.58 10.95
N THR A 145 -4.13 13.58 10.99
CA THR A 145 -2.96 13.59 11.89
C THR A 145 -3.37 13.57 13.36
N ALA A 146 -4.36 14.39 13.77
CA ALA A 146 -4.87 14.42 15.14
C ALA A 146 -5.48 13.08 15.56
N LEU A 147 -6.12 12.37 14.62
CA LEU A 147 -6.67 11.02 14.81
C LEU A 147 -5.61 9.91 14.68
N LYS A 148 -4.35 10.24 14.45
CA LYS A 148 -3.23 9.31 14.22
C LYS A 148 -3.45 8.38 13.02
N LEU A 149 -4.23 8.81 12.04
CA LEU A 149 -4.44 8.08 10.79
C LEU A 149 -3.24 8.29 9.86
N VAL A 150 -2.80 7.22 9.22
CA VAL A 150 -1.82 7.28 8.13
C VAL A 150 -2.52 7.81 6.88
N VAL A 151 -1.92 8.78 6.19
CA VAL A 151 -2.50 9.36 4.97
C VAL A 151 -1.82 8.74 3.75
N TYR A 152 -2.57 7.91 3.01
CA TYR A 152 -2.14 7.38 1.73
C TYR A 152 -2.40 8.39 0.63
N ILE A 153 -1.38 8.72 -0.15
CA ILE A 153 -1.44 9.69 -1.24
C ILE A 153 -1.23 8.97 -2.56
N GLU A 154 -2.15 9.17 -3.51
CA GLU A 154 -2.06 8.58 -4.85
C GLU A 154 -0.83 9.07 -5.59
N GLY A 155 0.06 8.14 -5.99
CA GLY A 155 1.36 8.44 -6.58
C GLY A 155 1.40 8.57 -8.09
N TRP A 156 0.34 8.18 -8.83
CA TRP A 156 0.34 8.19 -10.30
C TRP A 156 0.35 9.59 -10.94
N TRP A 157 0.10 10.64 -10.16
CA TRP A 157 0.06 12.00 -10.68
C TRP A 157 1.47 12.59 -10.83
N PRO A 158 1.77 13.25 -11.95
CA PRO A 158 3.03 14.01 -12.08
C PRO A 158 3.17 15.03 -10.94
N GLY A 159 4.32 15.06 -10.29
CA GLY A 159 4.57 15.94 -9.15
C GLY A 159 4.09 15.43 -7.79
N ALA A 160 3.50 14.22 -7.70
CA ALA A 160 3.03 13.64 -6.44
C ALA A 160 4.10 13.64 -5.34
N ALA A 161 5.34 13.30 -5.67
CA ALA A 161 6.46 13.30 -4.73
C ALA A 161 6.71 14.71 -4.13
N HIS A 162 6.70 15.74 -4.96
CA HIS A 162 6.93 17.13 -4.51
C HIS A 162 5.79 17.64 -3.63
N GLU A 163 4.54 17.40 -4.04
CA GLU A 163 3.38 17.82 -3.25
C GLU A 163 3.31 17.07 -1.92
N THR A 164 3.63 15.76 -1.91
CA THR A 164 3.74 14.98 -0.67
C THR A 164 4.84 15.54 0.23
N GLY A 165 5.98 15.94 -0.34
CA GLY A 165 7.07 16.58 0.41
C GLY A 165 6.62 17.86 1.11
N LYS A 166 5.82 18.71 0.45
CA LYS A 166 5.26 19.92 1.05
C LYS A 166 4.32 19.58 2.21
N LEU A 167 3.44 18.57 2.08
CA LEU A 167 2.60 18.13 3.17
C LEU A 167 3.41 17.56 4.33
N ALA A 168 4.44 16.77 4.04
CA ALA A 168 5.30 16.18 5.07
C ALA A 168 5.99 17.27 5.94
N LEU A 169 6.42 18.37 5.32
CA LEU A 169 7.00 19.50 6.03
C LEU A 169 5.95 20.32 6.81
N ALA A 170 4.75 20.50 6.25
CA ALA A 170 3.66 21.23 6.90
C ALA A 170 3.08 20.46 8.10
N PHE A 171 3.13 19.12 8.07
CA PHE A 171 2.59 18.23 9.12
C PHE A 171 3.67 17.28 9.65
N PRO A 172 4.62 17.77 10.47
CA PRO A 172 5.75 16.95 10.93
C PRO A 172 5.34 15.73 11.78
N ASN A 173 4.17 15.76 12.40
CA ASN A 173 3.58 14.64 13.14
C ASN A 173 2.65 13.75 12.29
N GLY A 174 2.41 14.12 11.03
CA GLY A 174 1.67 13.31 10.07
C GLY A 174 2.49 12.11 9.62
N ARG A 175 1.80 11.06 9.20
CA ARG A 175 2.43 9.87 8.59
C ARG A 175 1.83 9.68 7.21
N PHE A 176 2.68 9.66 6.19
CA PHE A 176 2.25 9.65 4.80
C PHE A 176 2.79 8.41 4.08
N VAL A 177 1.98 7.79 3.25
CA VAL A 177 2.42 6.77 2.29
C VAL A 177 2.20 7.32 0.89
N LEU A 178 3.26 7.53 0.13
CA LEU A 178 3.19 7.83 -1.28
C LEU A 178 3.10 6.51 -2.04
N THR A 179 1.93 6.22 -2.62
CA THR A 179 1.67 4.94 -3.29
C THR A 179 2.48 4.81 -4.57
N HIS A 180 2.75 3.56 -4.96
CA HIS A 180 3.41 3.21 -6.21
C HIS A 180 4.78 3.89 -6.39
N MET A 181 5.49 4.18 -5.29
CA MET A 181 6.78 4.88 -5.33
C MET A 181 6.74 6.20 -6.13
N GLY A 182 5.59 6.89 -6.18
CA GLY A 182 5.40 8.09 -7.02
C GLY A 182 5.08 7.80 -8.48
N GLY A 183 4.74 6.55 -8.83
CA GLY A 183 4.25 6.15 -10.15
C GLY A 183 5.34 5.89 -11.19
N ILE A 184 5.05 6.19 -12.45
CA ILE A 184 5.96 5.93 -13.59
C ILE A 184 7.29 6.67 -13.41
N ARG A 185 7.25 7.85 -12.81
CA ARG A 185 8.42 8.65 -12.47
C ARG A 185 8.90 8.37 -11.05
N PHE A 186 9.11 7.09 -10.74
CA PHE A 186 9.53 6.66 -9.40
C PHE A 186 10.85 7.32 -8.93
N ASP A 187 11.64 7.88 -9.82
CA ASP A 187 12.84 8.65 -9.51
C ASP A 187 12.54 10.05 -8.94
N ASP A 188 11.34 10.59 -9.13
CA ASP A 188 10.92 11.89 -8.53
C ASP A 188 10.96 11.84 -7.00
N VAL A 189 10.85 10.65 -6.37
CA VAL A 189 10.99 10.49 -4.91
C VAL A 189 12.40 10.80 -4.38
N LEU A 190 13.39 10.93 -5.25
CA LEU A 190 14.73 11.37 -4.83
C LEU A 190 14.73 12.79 -4.22
N VAL A 191 13.66 13.58 -4.41
CA VAL A 191 13.44 14.83 -3.68
C VAL A 191 13.50 14.62 -2.16
N PHE A 192 13.04 13.47 -1.65
CA PHE A 192 13.10 13.16 -0.23
C PHE A 192 14.53 12.91 0.26
N ARG A 193 15.42 12.39 -0.61
CA ARG A 193 16.84 12.29 -0.32
C ARG A 193 17.48 13.69 -0.20
N LEU A 194 17.04 14.65 -1.00
CA LEU A 194 17.46 16.04 -0.88
C LEU A 194 16.95 16.65 0.44
N LEU A 195 15.70 16.40 0.81
CA LEU A 195 15.11 16.89 2.06
C LEU A 195 15.86 16.38 3.29
N GLU A 196 16.44 15.19 3.27
CA GLU A 196 17.23 14.64 4.38
C GLU A 196 18.52 15.44 4.70
N LEU A 197 18.95 16.31 3.81
CA LEU A 197 20.05 17.24 4.09
C LEU A 197 19.66 18.31 5.10
N TYR A 198 18.37 18.46 5.38
CA TYR A 198 17.84 19.51 6.25
C TYR A 198 17.34 18.91 7.57
N PRO A 199 17.80 19.40 8.74
CA PRO A 199 17.47 18.84 10.04
C PRO A 199 16.00 18.99 10.44
N PHE A 200 15.23 19.84 9.73
CA PHE A 200 13.81 20.03 9.97
C PHE A 200 12.91 19.04 9.21
N TYR A 201 13.47 18.20 8.33
CA TYR A 201 12.69 17.19 7.63
C TYR A 201 12.38 16.01 8.57
N PRO A 202 11.10 15.70 8.83
CA PRO A 202 10.71 14.73 9.85
C PRO A 202 10.83 13.26 9.42
N ARG A 203 11.21 12.97 8.16
CA ARG A 203 11.29 11.62 7.58
C ARG A 203 9.99 10.81 7.73
N ASN A 204 8.86 11.45 7.62
CA ASN A 204 7.52 10.93 7.89
C ASN A 204 6.76 10.46 6.64
N VAL A 205 7.48 10.15 5.57
CA VAL A 205 6.94 9.62 4.31
C VAL A 205 7.48 8.22 4.06
N TRP A 206 6.59 7.27 3.81
CA TRP A 206 6.86 5.92 3.34
C TRP A 206 6.46 5.77 1.88
N PHE A 207 6.99 4.75 1.21
CA PHE A 207 6.81 4.52 -0.22
C PHE A 207 6.45 3.07 -0.46
N ASP A 208 5.29 2.76 -1.06
CA ASP A 208 5.00 1.38 -1.40
C ASP A 208 5.45 1.04 -2.84
N LEU A 209 5.83 -0.23 -3.02
CA LEU A 209 6.32 -0.77 -4.29
C LEU A 209 5.20 -1.38 -5.15
N SER A 210 3.94 -1.22 -4.76
CA SER A 210 2.82 -1.78 -5.51
C SER A 210 2.82 -1.30 -6.96
N ALA A 211 2.43 -2.15 -7.87
CA ALA A 211 2.48 -1.95 -9.31
C ALA A 211 3.89 -1.65 -9.88
N VAL A 212 4.71 -0.83 -9.22
CA VAL A 212 6.02 -0.40 -9.74
C VAL A 212 7.04 -1.53 -9.73
N ALA A 213 7.13 -2.34 -8.66
CA ALA A 213 8.05 -3.47 -8.65
C ALA A 213 7.71 -4.50 -9.74
N PRO A 214 6.46 -4.97 -9.89
CA PRO A 214 6.08 -5.86 -10.98
C PRO A 214 6.31 -5.27 -12.39
N LEU A 215 6.15 -3.95 -12.54
CA LEU A 215 6.33 -3.28 -13.83
C LEU A 215 7.80 -3.23 -14.27
N TYR A 216 8.72 -3.06 -13.32
CA TYR A 216 10.12 -2.74 -13.65
C TYR A 216 11.12 -3.83 -13.33
N VAL A 217 10.78 -4.88 -12.56
CA VAL A 217 11.73 -5.90 -12.10
C VAL A 217 12.45 -6.62 -13.25
N ASP A 218 11.75 -6.92 -14.33
CA ASP A 218 12.31 -7.59 -15.52
C ASP A 218 12.70 -6.60 -16.63
N SER A 219 13.08 -5.39 -16.26
CA SER A 219 13.43 -4.31 -17.18
C SER A 219 14.82 -3.71 -16.86
N PRO A 220 15.41 -2.92 -17.76
CA PRO A 220 16.62 -2.18 -17.48
C PRO A 220 16.51 -1.21 -16.29
N TYR A 221 15.29 -0.87 -15.88
CA TYR A 221 15.02 0.04 -14.76
C TYR A 221 15.08 -0.64 -13.37
N ALA A 222 15.17 -1.97 -13.30
CA ALA A 222 15.24 -2.70 -12.01
C ALA A 222 16.37 -2.21 -11.10
N ALA A 223 17.57 -2.04 -11.65
CA ALA A 223 18.71 -1.52 -10.91
C ALA A 223 18.50 -0.08 -10.44
N GLN A 224 17.86 0.75 -11.26
CA GLN A 224 17.52 2.13 -10.90
C GLN A 224 16.46 2.16 -9.79
N LEU A 225 15.41 1.34 -9.87
CA LEU A 225 14.39 1.23 -8.83
C LEU A 225 15.01 0.84 -7.48
N LYS A 226 15.89 -0.19 -7.49
CA LYS A 226 16.62 -0.57 -6.27
C LYS A 226 17.50 0.55 -5.73
N PHE A 227 18.21 1.27 -6.61
CA PHE A 227 19.01 2.44 -6.22
C PHE A 227 18.13 3.52 -5.56
N VAL A 228 16.97 3.82 -6.13
CA VAL A 228 16.02 4.80 -5.58
C VAL A 228 15.52 4.37 -4.21
N CYS A 229 15.10 3.10 -4.04
CA CYS A 229 14.70 2.55 -2.74
C CYS A 229 15.77 2.74 -1.66
N ARG A 230 17.02 2.45 -2.00
CA ARG A 230 18.15 2.65 -1.08
C ARG A 230 18.43 4.12 -0.80
N SER A 231 18.25 4.98 -1.80
CA SER A 231 18.49 6.41 -1.67
C SER A 231 17.52 7.11 -0.75
N VAL A 232 16.23 6.71 -0.76
CA VAL A 232 15.22 7.24 0.18
C VAL A 232 15.23 6.55 1.53
N GLY A 233 15.99 5.45 1.65
CA GLY A 233 16.07 4.61 2.85
C GLY A 233 15.12 3.43 2.80
N THR A 234 15.67 2.21 2.78
CA THR A 234 14.88 0.96 2.74
C THR A 234 14.04 0.75 4.00
N ASP A 235 14.31 1.48 5.07
CA ASP A 235 13.51 1.56 6.30
C ASP A 235 12.15 2.27 6.13
N ARG A 236 11.89 2.84 4.95
CA ARG A 236 10.62 3.51 4.61
C ARG A 236 9.97 2.96 3.34
N VAL A 237 10.51 1.89 2.79
CA VAL A 237 9.93 1.21 1.63
C VAL A 237 9.03 0.09 2.11
N LEU A 238 7.83 -0.03 1.51
CA LEU A 238 6.81 -0.99 1.87
C LEU A 238 6.56 -1.94 0.70
N PHE A 239 6.36 -3.21 0.98
CA PHE A 239 5.79 -4.14 0.04
C PHE A 239 4.30 -3.82 -0.16
N GLY A 240 3.83 -3.85 -1.40
CA GLY A 240 2.43 -3.72 -1.78
C GLY A 240 2.15 -4.52 -3.04
N SER A 241 0.99 -5.17 -3.11
CA SER A 241 0.59 -5.95 -4.29
C SER A 241 -0.20 -5.16 -5.31
N ASP A 242 -0.95 -4.18 -4.87
CA ASP A 242 -2.02 -3.55 -5.67
C ASP A 242 -3.10 -4.57 -6.10
N PHE A 243 -3.35 -5.58 -5.24
CA PHE A 243 -4.42 -6.54 -5.48
C PHE A 243 -5.78 -5.81 -5.63
N PRO A 244 -6.65 -6.17 -6.58
CA PRO A 244 -6.59 -7.30 -7.49
C PRO A 244 -5.92 -7.01 -8.85
N LEU A 245 -5.34 -5.82 -9.04
CA LEU A 245 -4.68 -5.43 -10.29
C LEU A 245 -3.47 -6.34 -10.57
N THR A 246 -2.68 -6.61 -9.55
CA THR A 246 -1.61 -7.61 -9.54
C THR A 246 -1.90 -8.66 -8.46
N GLY A 247 -1.61 -9.93 -8.71
CA GLY A 247 -1.70 -10.97 -7.67
C GLY A 247 -0.58 -10.85 -6.63
N LEU A 248 -0.83 -11.34 -5.40
CA LEU A 248 0.15 -11.24 -4.31
C LEU A 248 1.47 -11.95 -4.65
N GLU A 249 1.41 -13.17 -5.20
CA GLU A 249 2.60 -13.95 -5.53
C GLU A 249 3.49 -13.29 -6.59
N PRO A 250 2.98 -12.78 -7.72
CA PRO A 250 3.78 -12.02 -8.67
C PRO A 250 4.42 -10.76 -8.06
N ALA A 251 3.68 -10.02 -7.23
CA ALA A 251 4.19 -8.81 -6.57
C ALA A 251 5.32 -9.14 -5.57
N LEU A 252 5.14 -10.19 -4.76
CA LEU A 252 6.15 -10.66 -3.81
C LEU A 252 7.43 -11.10 -4.53
N ARG A 253 7.30 -11.90 -5.59
CA ARG A 253 8.45 -12.32 -6.42
C ARG A 253 9.17 -11.13 -7.04
N ALA A 254 8.43 -10.11 -7.49
CA ALA A 254 9.04 -8.92 -8.05
C ALA A 254 9.96 -8.22 -7.05
N VAL A 255 9.53 -8.05 -5.80
CA VAL A 255 10.38 -7.46 -4.74
C VAL A 255 11.61 -8.32 -4.47
N GLN A 256 11.46 -9.65 -4.38
CA GLN A 256 12.57 -10.59 -4.18
C GLN A 256 13.58 -10.54 -5.32
N HIS A 257 13.11 -10.46 -6.58
CA HIS A 257 13.97 -10.39 -7.76
C HIS A 257 14.71 -9.05 -7.92
N LEU A 258 14.28 -7.99 -7.24
CA LEU A 258 15.07 -6.75 -7.16
C LEU A 258 16.42 -6.97 -6.45
N GLY A 259 16.56 -8.08 -5.69
CA GLY A 259 17.83 -8.51 -5.12
C GLY A 259 18.32 -7.59 -3.99
N PHE A 260 17.42 -7.22 -3.11
CA PHE A 260 17.76 -6.60 -1.82
C PHE A 260 18.56 -7.57 -0.94
N SER A 261 19.30 -7.06 0.05
CA SER A 261 19.85 -7.91 1.09
C SER A 261 18.74 -8.50 1.95
N ARG A 262 19.02 -9.59 2.67
CA ARG A 262 18.02 -10.23 3.55
C ARG A 262 17.46 -9.25 4.59
N GLN A 263 18.27 -8.35 5.12
CA GLN A 263 17.83 -7.33 6.08
C GLN A 263 16.93 -6.28 5.43
N GLU A 264 17.28 -5.80 4.22
CA GLU A 264 16.44 -4.87 3.46
C GLU A 264 15.11 -5.53 3.09
N GLU A 265 15.13 -6.78 2.64
CA GLU A 265 13.95 -7.55 2.29
C GLU A 265 13.01 -7.74 3.50
N GLN A 266 13.55 -8.11 4.66
CA GLN A 266 12.81 -8.18 5.93
C GLN A 266 12.13 -6.84 6.25
N ALA A 267 12.86 -5.73 6.16
CA ALA A 267 12.32 -4.41 6.42
C ALA A 267 11.16 -4.08 5.46
N ILE A 268 11.35 -4.30 4.16
CA ILE A 268 10.37 -3.99 3.11
C ILE A 268 9.11 -4.86 3.23
N LEU A 269 9.29 -6.17 3.48
CA LEU A 269 8.18 -7.12 3.49
C LEU A 269 7.38 -7.09 4.79
N HIS A 270 7.94 -6.59 5.90
CA HIS A 270 7.27 -6.65 7.20
C HIS A 270 7.56 -5.45 8.11
N ASP A 271 8.82 -5.24 8.53
CA ASP A 271 9.12 -4.44 9.72
C ASP A 271 8.67 -2.98 9.58
N ASN A 272 8.79 -2.41 8.38
CA ASN A 272 8.42 -1.03 8.09
C ASN A 272 6.90 -0.84 8.20
N ALA A 273 6.11 -1.77 7.64
CA ALA A 273 4.65 -1.71 7.73
C ALA A 273 4.19 -1.93 9.17
N GLU A 274 4.78 -2.90 9.88
CA GLU A 274 4.48 -3.13 11.29
C GLU A 274 4.74 -1.88 12.15
N ALA A 275 5.89 -1.22 11.95
CA ALA A 275 6.22 0.01 12.67
C ALA A 275 5.29 1.18 12.33
N LEU A 276 4.86 1.28 11.05
CA LEU A 276 3.98 2.34 10.59
C LEU A 276 2.59 2.25 11.22
N PHE A 277 2.05 1.04 11.42
CA PHE A 277 0.67 0.82 11.87
C PHE A 277 0.54 0.50 13.38
N ARG A 278 1.64 0.46 14.12
CA ARG A 278 1.61 0.46 15.60
C ARG A 278 1.08 1.79 16.13
#